data_1e2264a92c5bf69ad0f3d8b31a283d76
#
_entry.id   1e2264a92c5bf69ad0f3d8b31a283d76
#
_cell.length_a   1.000
_cell.length_b   1.000
_cell.length_c   1.000
_cell.angle_alpha   90.00
_cell.angle_beta   90.00
_cell.angle_gamma   90.00
#
_symmetry.space_group_name_H-M   'P 1'
#
loop_
_entity.id
_entity.type
_entity.pdbx_description
1 polymer ?
#
loop_
_entity_poly.entity_id
_entity_poly.type
_entity_poly.pdbx_seq_one_letter_code
_entity_poly.pdbx_strand_id
1 'polypeptide(L)'
;GLKREGLYDNSIIVITGDHEQMTFNTYEGREKLRAEDCYIPFLIINSPLDSKHTDEVIGQVDIYPSLLTLMGCSDYSFRGLGDNVFGDNISNYATFRTGLEAGGTGVSETIKQHRKDCWKVSDILLRMDYFASH
;
A
#
# COMPACT_ATOMS: atom_id res chain seq x y z
N GLY A 1 3.93 18.91 20.31
CA GLY A 1 3.30 18.21 19.17
C GLY A 1 2.59 19.18 18.25
N LEU A 2 2.11 18.72 17.08
CA LEU A 2 1.59 19.54 15.98
C LEU A 2 0.56 20.58 16.39
N LYS A 3 -0.37 20.27 17.29
CA LYS A 3 -1.38 21.24 17.79
C LYS A 3 -0.73 22.39 18.54
N ARG A 4 0.30 22.12 19.36
CA ARG A 4 0.98 23.16 20.13
C ARG A 4 1.77 24.11 19.22
N GLU A 5 2.26 23.60 18.11
CA GLU A 5 3.05 24.36 17.13
C GLU A 5 2.16 25.00 16.03
N GLY A 6 0.83 24.84 16.12
CA GLY A 6 -0.12 25.39 15.14
C GLY A 6 -0.08 24.75 13.76
N LEU A 7 0.53 23.57 13.65
CA LEU A 7 0.72 22.86 12.37
C LEU A 7 -0.38 21.85 12.08
N TYR A 8 -1.18 21.47 13.10
CA TYR A 8 -2.14 20.37 13.00
C TYR A 8 -3.17 20.57 11.90
N ASP A 9 -3.78 21.77 11.83
CA ASP A 9 -4.87 22.05 10.90
C ASP A 9 -4.42 22.16 9.44
N ASN A 10 -3.11 22.32 9.22
CA ASN A 10 -2.48 22.39 7.91
C ASN A 10 -1.68 21.10 7.56
N SER A 11 -1.96 20.01 8.26
CA SER A 11 -1.23 18.75 8.07
C SER A 11 -2.19 17.61 7.78
N ILE A 12 -1.91 16.83 6.76
CA ILE A 12 -2.48 15.50 6.57
C ILE A 12 -1.55 14.53 7.29
N ILE A 13 -2.10 13.74 8.22
CA ILE A 13 -1.31 12.78 9.00
C ILE A 13 -1.63 11.38 8.51
N VAL A 14 -0.63 10.66 8.05
CA VAL A 14 -0.77 9.28 7.61
C VAL A 14 -0.03 8.36 8.59
N ILE A 15 -0.73 7.33 9.04
CA ILE A 15 -0.19 6.32 9.95
C ILE A 15 -0.32 4.97 9.25
N THR A 16 0.80 4.29 9.06
CA THR A 16 0.84 2.95 8.49
C THR A 16 1.95 2.13 9.13
N GLY A 17 1.87 0.81 9.04
CA GLY A 17 2.97 -0.08 9.36
C GLY A 17 3.95 -0.22 8.20
N ASP A 18 5.20 -0.48 8.48
CA ASP A 18 6.23 -0.82 7.50
C ASP A 18 6.20 -2.31 7.14
N HIS A 19 5.74 -3.15 8.07
CA HIS A 19 5.57 -4.59 7.90
C HIS A 19 4.48 -5.13 8.84
N GLU A 20 4.11 -6.38 8.66
CA GLU A 20 3.21 -7.13 9.53
C GLU A 20 3.81 -7.31 10.94
N GLN A 21 2.96 -7.64 11.90
CA GLN A 21 3.41 -8.00 13.23
C GLN A 21 4.34 -9.21 13.17
N MET A 22 5.61 -9.01 13.55
CA MET A 22 6.54 -10.11 13.76
C MET A 22 6.14 -10.85 15.03
N THR A 23 5.42 -11.96 14.89
CA THR A 23 5.20 -12.87 16.00
C THR A 23 6.55 -13.50 16.34
N PHE A 24 6.97 -13.35 17.60
CA PHE A 24 8.26 -13.86 18.12
C PHE A 24 8.41 -15.38 18.02
N ASN A 25 7.40 -16.08 17.59
CA ASN A 25 7.40 -17.50 17.42
C ASN A 25 7.59 -17.86 15.96
N THR A 26 8.85 -18.09 15.66
CA THR A 26 9.30 -19.19 14.84
C THR A 26 9.56 -18.93 13.37
N TYR A 27 10.83 -19.06 13.05
CA TYR A 27 11.27 -19.49 11.72
C TYR A 27 10.54 -20.76 11.24
N GLU A 28 10.03 -21.59 12.13
CA GLU A 28 9.25 -22.81 11.84
C GLU A 28 7.75 -22.54 11.57
N GLY A 29 7.23 -21.37 11.90
CA GLY A 29 5.81 -21.01 11.75
C GLY A 29 5.46 -20.25 10.47
N ARG A 30 6.41 -19.86 9.64
CA ARG A 30 6.16 -19.10 8.42
C ARG A 30 5.34 -19.84 7.38
N GLU A 31 5.33 -21.15 7.40
CA GLU A 31 4.52 -22.01 6.52
C GLU A 31 3.01 -21.93 6.83
N LYS A 32 2.61 -21.30 7.95
CA LYS A 32 1.23 -21.19 8.41
C LYS A 32 0.70 -19.76 8.52
N LEU A 33 1.44 -18.76 8.04
CA LEU A 33 0.95 -17.38 8.00
C LEU A 33 -0.24 -17.30 7.03
N ARG A 34 -1.34 -16.75 7.53
CA ARG A 34 -2.50 -16.39 6.72
C ARG A 34 -2.36 -14.94 6.28
N ALA A 35 -3.05 -14.58 5.19
CA ALA A 35 -3.04 -13.21 4.70
C ALA A 35 -3.50 -12.20 5.76
N GLU A 36 -4.47 -12.59 6.60
CA GLU A 36 -5.01 -11.75 7.69
C GLU A 36 -3.96 -11.42 8.76
N ASP A 37 -2.97 -12.29 8.95
CA ASP A 37 -1.88 -12.06 9.91
C ASP A 37 -0.89 -11.01 9.42
N CYS A 38 -0.97 -10.63 8.14
CA CYS A 38 -0.10 -9.68 7.46
C CYS A 38 -0.72 -8.28 7.29
N TYR A 39 -1.90 -8.04 7.84
CA TYR A 39 -2.54 -6.73 7.73
C TYR A 39 -1.82 -5.69 8.59
N ILE A 40 -1.65 -4.52 7.99
CA ILE A 40 -1.10 -3.34 8.65
C ILE A 40 -2.13 -2.21 8.61
N PRO A 41 -2.13 -1.31 9.61
CA PRO A 41 -3.04 -0.17 9.59
C PRO A 41 -2.68 0.78 8.45
N PHE A 42 -3.70 1.40 7.86
CA PHE A 42 -3.56 2.57 7.00
C PHE A 42 -4.61 3.60 7.42
N LEU A 43 -4.18 4.60 8.17
CA LEU A 43 -5.05 5.63 8.76
C LEU A 43 -4.65 7.00 8.22
N ILE A 44 -5.65 7.80 7.88
CA ILE A 44 -5.46 9.17 7.41
C ILE A 44 -6.27 10.11 8.30
N ILE A 45 -5.60 11.10 8.88
CA ILE A 45 -6.19 12.11 9.75
C ILE A 45 -6.07 13.46 9.05
N ASN A 46 -7.08 14.30 9.19
CA ASN A 46 -7.23 15.58 8.49
C ASN A 46 -7.21 15.44 6.96
N SER A 47 -7.85 14.37 6.46
CA SER A 47 -8.06 14.19 5.03
C SER A 47 -8.90 15.36 4.48
N PRO A 48 -8.54 15.92 3.30
CA PRO A 48 -9.41 16.87 2.59
C PRO A 48 -10.62 16.17 1.93
N LEU A 49 -10.61 14.83 1.89
CA LEU A 49 -11.69 14.01 1.38
C LEU A 49 -12.63 13.60 2.52
N ASP A 50 -13.86 13.26 2.17
CA ASP A 50 -14.84 12.75 3.12
C ASP A 50 -14.33 11.50 3.86
N SER A 51 -14.71 11.39 5.13
CA SER A 51 -14.36 10.22 5.94
C SER A 51 -14.92 8.95 5.30
N LYS A 52 -14.05 8.01 5.02
CA LYS A 52 -14.38 6.70 4.47
C LYS A 52 -13.71 5.61 5.30
N HIS A 53 -14.47 4.59 5.62
CA HIS A 53 -13.94 3.30 6.04
C HIS A 53 -14.17 2.32 4.90
N THR A 54 -13.20 1.51 4.58
CA THR A 54 -13.32 0.48 3.56
C THR A 54 -12.71 -0.81 4.04
N ASP A 55 -13.34 -1.92 3.68
CA ASP A 55 -12.82 -3.28 3.88
C ASP A 55 -12.10 -3.81 2.63
N GLU A 56 -11.91 -2.94 1.64
CA GLU A 56 -11.17 -3.28 0.42
C GLU A 56 -9.70 -3.53 0.74
N VAL A 57 -9.15 -4.56 0.13
CA VAL A 57 -7.74 -4.91 0.29
C VAL A 57 -6.90 -4.02 -0.59
N ILE A 58 -5.95 -3.33 0.02
CA ILE A 58 -4.95 -2.50 -0.63
C ILE A 58 -3.55 -2.95 -0.25
N GLY A 59 -2.58 -2.71 -1.12
CA GLY A 59 -1.17 -2.97 -0.84
C GLY A 59 -0.39 -1.71 -0.49
N GLN A 60 0.79 -1.84 0.09
CA GLN A 60 1.67 -0.70 0.38
C GLN A 60 2.05 0.10 -0.88
N VAL A 61 2.07 -0.54 -2.04
CA VAL A 61 2.33 0.10 -3.34
C VAL A 61 1.26 1.14 -3.71
N ASP A 62 0.05 1.02 -3.14
CA ASP A 62 -1.09 1.90 -3.38
C ASP A 62 -1.02 3.19 -2.53
N ILE A 63 -0.16 3.23 -1.51
CA ILE A 63 -0.04 4.38 -0.60
C ILE A 63 0.42 5.62 -1.35
N TYR A 64 1.48 5.51 -2.14
CA TYR A 64 2.08 6.68 -2.81
C TYR A 64 1.13 7.38 -3.78
N PRO A 65 0.48 6.71 -4.76
CA PRO A 65 -0.49 7.37 -5.64
C PRO A 65 -1.68 7.95 -4.87
N SER A 66 -2.08 7.33 -3.77
CA SER A 66 -3.14 7.83 -2.90
C SER A 66 -2.74 9.12 -2.18
N LEU A 67 -1.49 9.21 -1.69
CA LEU A 67 -0.98 10.44 -1.09
C LEU A 67 -0.94 11.60 -2.07
N LEU A 68 -0.56 11.36 -3.33
CA LEU A 68 -0.58 12.41 -4.36
C LEU A 68 -1.98 12.99 -4.55
N THR A 69 -3.00 12.14 -4.55
CA THR A 69 -4.40 12.56 -4.61
C THR A 69 -4.81 13.39 -3.40
N LEU A 70 -4.44 12.97 -2.19
CA LEU A 70 -4.70 13.71 -0.95
C LEU A 70 -4.05 15.09 -0.94
N MET A 71 -2.89 15.23 -1.56
CA MET A 71 -2.18 16.51 -1.70
C MET A 71 -2.72 17.38 -2.84
N GLY A 72 -3.78 16.94 -3.53
CA GLY A 72 -4.37 17.69 -4.65
C GLY A 72 -3.53 17.65 -5.94
N CYS A 73 -2.59 16.73 -6.05
CA CYS A 73 -1.82 16.54 -7.28
C CYS A 73 -2.69 15.82 -8.31
N SER A 74 -3.31 16.56 -9.23
CA SER A 74 -4.19 16.01 -10.28
C SER A 74 -3.52 15.90 -11.65
N ASP A 75 -2.47 16.69 -11.90
CA ASP A 75 -1.84 16.86 -13.21
C ASP A 75 -0.57 16.00 -13.36
N TYR A 76 -0.60 14.76 -12.87
CA TYR A 76 0.54 13.87 -13.00
C TYR A 76 0.13 12.55 -13.68
N SER A 77 1.07 12.01 -14.44
CA SER A 77 0.97 10.64 -14.95
C SER A 77 1.74 9.72 -14.02
N PHE A 78 1.02 9.01 -13.15
CA PHE A 78 1.65 8.04 -12.26
C PHE A 78 2.13 6.82 -13.06
N ARG A 79 3.43 6.56 -12.97
CA ARG A 79 4.09 5.43 -13.63
C ARG A 79 4.57 4.37 -12.65
N GLY A 80 4.03 4.39 -11.44
CA GLY A 80 4.33 3.40 -10.42
C GLY A 80 3.46 2.16 -10.52
N LEU A 81 3.56 1.31 -9.52
CA LEU A 81 3.00 -0.03 -9.50
C LEU A 81 1.66 -0.14 -8.75
N GLY A 82 1.23 0.93 -8.08
CA GLY A 82 0.04 0.95 -7.23
C GLY A 82 -1.15 1.66 -7.86
N ASP A 83 -2.31 1.46 -7.25
CA ASP A 83 -3.56 2.14 -7.59
C ASP A 83 -3.86 3.26 -6.59
N ASN A 84 -4.63 4.26 -7.02
CA ASN A 84 -5.15 5.27 -6.13
C ASN A 84 -6.38 4.71 -5.38
N VAL A 85 -6.31 4.59 -4.06
CA VAL A 85 -7.40 4.03 -3.23
C VAL A 85 -8.63 4.94 -3.10
N PHE A 86 -8.54 6.17 -3.58
CA PHE A 86 -9.67 7.11 -3.65
C PHE A 86 -10.33 7.13 -5.03
N GLY A 87 -9.83 6.37 -5.99
CA GLY A 87 -10.40 6.23 -7.32
C GLY A 87 -11.49 5.14 -7.39
N ASP A 88 -12.15 5.08 -8.54
CA ASP A 88 -13.25 4.13 -8.78
C ASP A 88 -12.77 2.70 -9.11
N ASN A 89 -11.49 2.53 -9.40
CA ASN A 89 -10.92 1.28 -9.91
C ASN A 89 -9.87 0.71 -8.94
N ILE A 90 -10.28 0.43 -7.71
CA ILE A 90 -9.42 -0.25 -6.75
C ILE A 90 -9.38 -1.74 -7.09
N SER A 91 -8.19 -2.32 -7.15
CA SER A 91 -8.05 -3.75 -7.51
C SER A 91 -8.60 -4.71 -6.46
N ASN A 92 -8.80 -4.26 -5.22
CA ASN A 92 -9.24 -5.08 -4.07
C ASN A 92 -8.44 -6.39 -3.95
N TYR A 93 -7.15 -6.31 -4.20
CA TYR A 93 -6.25 -7.44 -4.19
C TYR A 93 -4.83 -7.00 -3.85
N ALA A 94 -4.21 -7.68 -2.93
CA ALA A 94 -2.80 -7.52 -2.61
C ALA A 94 -2.10 -8.88 -2.61
N THR A 95 -0.82 -8.86 -2.92
CA THR A 95 0.04 -10.04 -2.82
C THR A 95 1.31 -9.67 -2.06
N PHE A 96 1.86 -10.65 -1.36
CA PHE A 96 3.05 -10.53 -0.56
C PHE A 96 4.24 -11.18 -1.27
N ARG A 97 5.45 -10.79 -0.87
CA ARG A 97 6.69 -11.37 -1.40
C ARG A 97 6.73 -12.90 -1.24
N THR A 98 6.09 -13.43 -0.21
CA THR A 98 6.01 -14.87 0.08
C THR A 98 5.06 -15.63 -0.83
N GLY A 99 4.30 -14.95 -1.70
CA GLY A 99 3.26 -15.52 -2.54
C GLY A 99 1.89 -15.63 -1.86
N LEU A 100 1.75 -15.18 -0.61
CA LEU A 100 0.43 -15.03 0.02
C LEU A 100 -0.38 -13.99 -0.73
N GLU A 101 -1.70 -14.16 -0.73
CA GLU A 101 -2.66 -13.31 -1.42
C GLU A 101 -3.75 -12.87 -0.45
N ALA A 102 -4.18 -11.62 -0.54
CA ALA A 102 -5.32 -11.07 0.19
C ALA A 102 -6.32 -10.46 -0.79
N GLY A 103 -7.61 -10.60 -0.48
CA GLY A 103 -8.70 -10.17 -1.37
C GLY A 103 -8.84 -11.06 -2.60
N GLY A 104 -9.20 -10.47 -3.71
CA GLY A 104 -9.20 -11.14 -5.02
C GLY A 104 -10.48 -11.85 -5.39
N THR A 105 -11.55 -11.80 -4.58
CA THR A 105 -12.87 -12.29 -4.99
C THR A 105 -13.40 -11.43 -6.15
N GLY A 106 -13.64 -12.08 -7.30
CA GLY A 106 -14.09 -11.36 -8.52
C GLY A 106 -13.00 -10.61 -9.27
N VAL A 107 -11.75 -10.62 -8.82
CA VAL A 107 -10.62 -9.97 -9.48
C VAL A 107 -10.10 -10.84 -10.62
N SER A 108 -9.86 -10.23 -11.77
CA SER A 108 -9.35 -10.94 -12.96
C SER A 108 -7.93 -11.46 -12.73
N GLU A 109 -7.59 -12.58 -13.37
CA GLU A 109 -6.24 -13.14 -13.32
C GLU A 109 -5.19 -12.18 -13.90
N THR A 110 -5.57 -11.32 -14.82
CA THR A 110 -4.68 -10.27 -15.36
C THR A 110 -4.24 -9.30 -14.26
N ILE A 111 -5.17 -8.83 -13.42
CA ILE A 111 -4.86 -7.94 -12.30
C ILE A 111 -4.00 -8.67 -11.27
N LYS A 112 -4.33 -9.89 -10.92
CA LYS A 112 -3.54 -10.70 -9.98
C LYS A 112 -2.12 -10.90 -10.48
N GLN A 113 -1.96 -11.25 -11.76
CA GLN A 113 -0.64 -11.42 -12.35
C GLN A 113 0.15 -10.12 -12.39
N HIS A 114 -0.51 -9.00 -12.73
CA HIS A 114 0.13 -7.68 -12.68
C HIS A 114 0.69 -7.36 -11.30
N ARG A 115 -0.09 -7.57 -10.24
CA ARG A 115 0.35 -7.34 -8.86
C ARG A 115 1.52 -8.25 -8.46
N LYS A 116 1.53 -9.50 -8.88
CA LYS A 116 2.68 -10.41 -8.68
C LYS A 116 3.93 -9.96 -9.41
N ASP A 117 3.77 -9.45 -10.62
CA ASP A 117 4.89 -8.97 -11.42
C ASP A 117 5.47 -7.65 -10.87
N CYS A 118 4.68 -6.84 -10.16
CA CYS A 118 5.17 -5.67 -9.44
C CYS A 118 6.30 -6.03 -8.46
N TRP A 119 6.17 -7.12 -7.71
CA TRP A 119 7.22 -7.59 -6.81
C TRP A 119 8.50 -7.96 -7.55
N LYS A 120 8.38 -8.65 -8.69
CA LYS A 120 9.54 -9.03 -9.52
C LYS A 120 10.25 -7.81 -10.09
N VAL A 121 9.47 -6.85 -10.61
CA VAL A 121 10.02 -5.60 -11.14
C VAL A 121 10.74 -4.81 -10.05
N SER A 122 10.13 -4.67 -8.88
CA SER A 122 10.74 -3.98 -7.74
C SER A 122 12.07 -4.64 -7.33
N ASP A 123 12.09 -5.96 -7.21
CA ASP A 123 13.32 -6.70 -6.85
C ASP A 123 14.41 -6.52 -7.90
N ILE A 124 14.07 -6.56 -9.18
CA ILE A 124 15.02 -6.34 -10.30
C ILE A 124 15.59 -4.91 -10.22
N LEU A 125 14.76 -3.88 -10.09
CA LEU A 125 15.19 -2.49 -10.04
C LEU A 125 16.13 -2.22 -8.87
N LEU A 126 15.83 -2.79 -7.70
CA LEU A 126 16.69 -2.68 -6.52
C LEU A 126 18.04 -3.38 -6.71
N ARG A 127 18.05 -4.58 -7.31
CA ARG A 127 19.29 -5.35 -7.55
C ARG A 127 20.18 -4.74 -8.63
N MET A 128 19.58 -4.04 -9.58
CA MET A 128 20.30 -3.37 -10.66
C MET A 128 20.88 -2.01 -10.24
N ASP A 129 20.64 -1.58 -8.99
CA ASP A 129 21.02 -0.25 -8.50
C ASP A 129 20.52 0.87 -9.44
N TYR A 130 19.33 0.64 -10.02
CA TYR A 130 18.78 1.49 -11.07
C TYR A 130 18.65 2.95 -10.62
N PHE A 131 18.24 3.16 -9.37
CA PHE A 131 18.01 4.52 -8.84
C PHE A 131 19.28 5.27 -8.49
N ALA A 132 20.40 4.60 -8.31
CA ALA A 132 21.70 5.24 -8.08
C ALA A 132 22.38 5.68 -9.39
N SER A 133 21.95 5.13 -10.52
CA SER A 133 22.55 5.41 -11.84
C SER A 133 21.73 6.40 -12.69
N HIS A 134 20.58 6.85 -12.20
CA HIS A 134 19.65 7.78 -12.87
C HIS A 134 19.15 8.82 -11.89
#